data_86b0022882ff09b73db9073ecd20dc6b
#
_entry.id   86b0022882ff09b73db9073ecd20dc6b
#
_cell.length_a   1.000
_cell.length_b   1.000
_cell.length_c   1.000
_cell.angle_alpha   90.00
_cell.angle_beta   90.00
_cell.angle_gamma   90.00
#
_symmetry.space_group_name_H-M   'P 1'
#
loop_
_entity.id
_entity.type
_entity.pdbx_description
1 polymer ?
#
loop_
_entity_poly.entity_id
_entity_poly.type
_entity_poly.pdbx_seq_one_letter_code
_entity_poly.pdbx_strand_id
1 'polypeptide(L)'
;MTDTDSDAGPETETDPAELELSDAEQAALHELQLGIEHVHRAYGTLLEFHHELGHAMDRMSDAEAELREAGHEEWANDLRDDHLPAGAISDQWTFELVEEFSEAFLEEVDAFETRVRDELADGVDHVTERRQKQQLRDRARSEE
;
A
#
# COMPACT_ATOMS: atom_id res chain seq x y z
N MET A 1 25.59 24.15 15.59
CA MET A 1 25.11 23.63 15.32
C MET A 1 25.23 22.41 15.36
N THR A 2 24.77 21.79 15.59
CA THR A 2 24.94 20.76 15.81
C THR A 2 24.28 19.77 15.55
N ASP A 3 24.35 19.16 15.00
CA ASP A 3 23.86 18.17 14.67
C ASP A 3 23.80 17.14 15.51
N THR A 4 23.08 16.95 15.89
CA THR A 4 22.79 16.04 16.51
C THR A 4 22.64 14.96 15.92
N ASP A 5 23.43 14.47 15.69
CA ASP A 5 23.49 13.37 15.38
C ASP A 5 22.90 12.49 16.16
N SER A 6 21.97 12.18 15.97
CA SER A 6 21.41 11.18 16.57
C SER A 6 22.13 10.02 16.23
N ASP A 7 23.07 9.81 16.89
CA ASP A 7 23.60 8.61 16.94
C ASP A 7 22.60 7.79 17.64
N ALA A 8 21.70 7.38 17.00
CA ALA A 8 20.92 6.32 17.47
C ALA A 8 21.91 5.21 17.32
N GLY A 9 22.60 4.93 18.33
CA GLY A 9 23.38 3.75 18.38
C GLY A 9 22.51 2.59 17.91
N PRO A 10 23.07 1.52 17.46
CA PRO A 10 22.32 0.45 16.88
C PRO A 10 21.23 0.09 17.83
N GLU A 11 20.01 0.32 17.39
CA GLU A 11 18.91 -0.01 18.18
C GLU A 11 19.14 -1.44 18.48
N THR A 12 19.26 -1.78 19.75
CA THR A 12 19.41 -3.15 20.13
C THR A 12 18.19 -3.83 19.61
N GLU A 13 18.32 -4.45 18.46
CA GLU A 13 17.23 -5.18 17.90
C GLU A 13 16.90 -6.28 18.86
N THR A 14 15.67 -6.33 19.28
CA THR A 14 15.21 -7.42 20.10
C THR A 14 15.42 -8.72 19.34
N ASP A 15 16.09 -9.67 19.94
CA ASP A 15 16.30 -10.96 19.30
C ASP A 15 14.97 -11.68 19.21
N PRO A 16 14.54 -12.07 18.02
CA PRO A 16 13.28 -12.82 17.88
C PRO A 16 13.19 -14.07 18.78
N ALA A 17 14.30 -14.66 19.13
CA ALA A 17 14.30 -15.83 19.99
C ALA A 17 13.93 -15.48 21.43
N GLU A 18 14.08 -14.21 21.80
CA GLU A 18 13.79 -13.78 23.17
C GLU A 18 12.35 -13.30 23.34
N LEU A 19 11.59 -13.21 22.27
CA LEU A 19 10.21 -12.76 22.36
C LEU A 19 9.34 -13.83 23.03
N GLU A 20 8.53 -13.38 23.98
CA GLU A 20 7.59 -14.27 24.65
C GLU A 20 6.34 -14.27 23.79
N LEU A 21 6.38 -15.03 22.75
CA LEU A 21 5.35 -15.04 21.75
C LEU A 21 4.96 -16.48 21.52
N SER A 22 3.72 -16.81 21.82
CA SER A 22 3.24 -18.18 21.60
C SER A 22 3.17 -18.48 20.13
N ASP A 23 3.09 -19.77 19.78
CA ASP A 23 2.96 -20.16 18.39
C ASP A 23 1.68 -19.59 17.77
N ALA A 24 0.60 -19.57 18.54
CA ALA A 24 -0.66 -19.02 18.05
C ALA A 24 -0.56 -17.50 17.81
N GLU A 25 0.12 -16.80 18.72
CA GLU A 25 0.33 -15.37 18.55
C GLU A 25 1.21 -15.06 17.36
N GLN A 26 2.25 -15.87 17.17
CA GLN A 26 3.14 -15.70 16.02
C GLN A 26 2.38 -15.94 14.73
N ALA A 27 1.55 -16.98 14.68
CA ALA A 27 0.75 -17.28 13.49
C ALA A 27 -0.24 -16.15 13.19
N ALA A 28 -0.87 -15.61 14.24
CA ALA A 28 -1.82 -14.52 14.07
C ALA A 28 -1.13 -13.26 13.53
N LEU A 29 0.01 -12.93 14.11
CA LEU A 29 0.76 -11.76 13.66
C LEU A 29 1.23 -11.92 12.22
N HIS A 30 1.69 -13.11 11.86
CA HIS A 30 2.12 -13.40 10.50
C HIS A 30 0.98 -13.24 9.50
N GLU A 31 -0.19 -13.79 9.83
CA GLU A 31 -1.35 -13.65 8.95
C GLU A 31 -1.77 -12.19 8.80
N LEU A 32 -1.71 -11.43 9.88
CA LEU A 32 -2.04 -10.01 9.82
C LEU A 32 -1.06 -9.28 8.89
N GLN A 33 0.23 -9.58 9.00
CA GLN A 33 1.24 -8.95 8.17
C GLN A 33 1.07 -9.30 6.69
N LEU A 34 0.69 -10.55 6.40
CA LEU A 34 0.40 -10.94 5.03
C LEU A 34 -0.82 -10.18 4.49
N GLY A 35 -1.82 -10.02 5.35
CA GLY A 35 -3.01 -9.24 4.98
C GLY A 35 -2.65 -7.81 4.65
N ILE A 36 -1.80 -7.19 5.46
CA ILE A 36 -1.36 -5.82 5.22
C ILE A 36 -0.60 -5.70 3.89
N GLU A 37 0.24 -6.70 3.57
CA GLU A 37 0.94 -6.70 2.29
C GLU A 37 -0.06 -6.69 1.12
N HIS A 38 -1.13 -7.45 1.24
CA HIS A 38 -2.16 -7.46 0.20
C HIS A 38 -2.90 -6.13 0.12
N VAL A 39 -3.11 -5.46 1.26
CA VAL A 39 -3.72 -4.12 1.25
C VAL A 39 -2.84 -3.14 0.49
N HIS A 40 -1.52 -3.21 0.69
CA HIS A 40 -0.59 -2.35 -0.03
C HIS A 40 -0.58 -2.65 -1.53
N ARG A 41 -0.69 -3.92 -1.90
CA ARG A 41 -0.80 -4.29 -3.31
C ARG A 41 -2.10 -3.80 -3.92
N ALA A 42 -3.19 -3.87 -3.15
CA ALA A 42 -4.47 -3.34 -3.61
C ALA A 42 -4.37 -1.83 -3.85
N TYR A 43 -3.66 -1.13 -2.98
CA TYR A 43 -3.42 0.29 -3.17
C TYR A 43 -2.66 0.55 -4.47
N GLY A 44 -1.64 -0.28 -4.75
CA GLY A 44 -0.89 -0.19 -6.00
C GLY A 44 -1.79 -0.38 -7.21
N THR A 45 -2.73 -1.33 -7.12
CA THR A 45 -3.68 -1.58 -8.19
C THR A 45 -4.65 -0.39 -8.37
N LEU A 46 -5.04 0.24 -7.27
CA LEU A 46 -5.88 1.43 -7.34
C LEU A 46 -5.13 2.57 -8.01
N LEU A 47 -3.84 2.72 -7.75
CA LEU A 47 -3.01 3.71 -8.43
C LEU A 47 -2.93 3.44 -9.92
N GLU A 48 -2.81 2.16 -10.31
CA GLU A 48 -2.80 1.79 -11.71
C GLU A 48 -4.13 2.11 -12.37
N PHE A 49 -5.23 1.84 -11.69
CA PHE A 49 -6.55 2.19 -12.17
C PHE A 49 -6.65 3.70 -12.40
N HIS A 50 -6.17 4.48 -11.45
CA HIS A 50 -6.18 5.94 -11.53
C HIS A 50 -5.40 6.42 -12.76
N HIS A 51 -4.19 5.90 -12.96
CA HIS A 51 -3.35 6.31 -14.07
C HIS A 51 -3.95 5.91 -15.42
N GLU A 52 -4.52 4.69 -15.49
CA GLU A 52 -5.16 4.24 -16.72
C GLU A 52 -6.35 5.10 -17.10
N LEU A 53 -7.14 5.46 -16.10
CA LEU A 53 -8.29 6.31 -16.37
C LEU A 53 -7.85 7.71 -16.81
N GLY A 54 -6.75 8.20 -16.24
CA GLY A 54 -6.17 9.47 -16.69
C GLY A 54 -5.78 9.43 -18.15
N HIS A 55 -5.14 8.33 -18.58
CA HIS A 55 -4.78 8.16 -19.99
C HIS A 55 -6.04 8.09 -20.87
N ALA A 56 -7.09 7.42 -20.38
CA ALA A 56 -8.35 7.34 -21.13
C ALA A 56 -8.97 8.73 -21.31
N MET A 57 -8.92 9.54 -20.26
CA MET A 57 -9.49 10.88 -20.33
C MET A 57 -8.72 11.77 -21.31
N ASP A 58 -7.39 11.61 -21.36
CA ASP A 58 -6.58 12.35 -22.32
C ASP A 58 -6.98 11.98 -23.76
N ARG A 59 -7.17 10.68 -24.00
CA ARG A 59 -7.58 10.21 -25.33
C ARG A 59 -8.97 10.70 -25.69
N MET A 60 -9.87 10.72 -24.72
CA MET A 60 -11.23 11.20 -24.98
C MET A 60 -11.24 12.72 -25.23
N SER A 61 -10.35 13.44 -24.58
CA SER A 61 -10.20 14.87 -24.83
C SER A 61 -9.72 15.10 -26.26
N ASP A 62 -8.79 14.29 -26.74
CA ASP A 62 -8.33 14.36 -28.13
C ASP A 62 -9.47 14.00 -29.08
N ALA A 63 -10.29 13.00 -28.71
CA ALA A 63 -11.43 12.59 -29.52
C ALA A 63 -12.46 13.72 -29.67
N GLU A 64 -12.65 14.50 -28.60
CA GLU A 64 -13.54 15.65 -28.68
C GLU A 64 -13.10 16.60 -29.77
N ALA A 65 -11.82 16.95 -29.80
CA ALA A 65 -11.29 17.87 -30.80
C ALA A 65 -11.44 17.30 -32.21
N GLU A 66 -11.15 16.00 -32.37
CA GLU A 66 -11.24 15.36 -33.67
C GLU A 66 -12.68 15.21 -34.18
N LEU A 67 -13.61 14.93 -33.28
CA LEU A 67 -15.04 14.88 -33.64
C LEU A 67 -15.51 16.24 -34.09
N ARG A 68 -15.08 17.27 -33.41
CA ARG A 68 -15.48 18.64 -33.73
C ARG A 68 -14.93 19.04 -35.11
N GLU A 69 -13.69 18.68 -35.36
CA GLU A 69 -13.09 18.98 -36.65
C GLU A 69 -13.73 18.17 -37.78
N ALA A 70 -14.22 16.97 -37.47
CA ALA A 70 -14.93 16.15 -38.46
C ALA A 70 -16.37 16.57 -38.68
N GLY A 71 -16.83 17.59 -37.95
CA GLY A 71 -18.18 18.10 -38.13
C GLY A 71 -19.25 17.51 -37.24
N HIS A 72 -18.83 16.68 -36.26
CA HIS A 72 -19.75 16.02 -35.33
C HIS A 72 -19.80 16.80 -34.01
N GLU A 73 -20.30 18.00 -34.07
CA GLU A 73 -20.33 18.88 -32.91
C GLU A 73 -21.16 18.36 -31.73
N GLU A 74 -22.26 17.67 -32.02
CA GLU A 74 -23.10 17.18 -30.94
C GLU A 74 -22.39 16.14 -30.11
N TRP A 75 -21.67 15.20 -30.74
CA TRP A 75 -20.90 14.22 -30.04
C TRP A 75 -19.71 14.83 -29.28
N ALA A 76 -19.06 15.82 -29.90
CA ALA A 76 -18.00 16.55 -29.24
C ALA A 76 -18.53 17.28 -28.00
N ASN A 77 -19.70 17.85 -28.08
CA ASN A 77 -20.33 18.53 -26.95
C ASN A 77 -20.70 17.56 -25.84
N ASP A 78 -21.15 16.34 -26.20
CA ASP A 78 -21.48 15.33 -25.21
C ASP A 78 -20.22 14.92 -24.44
N LEU A 79 -19.08 14.76 -25.11
CA LEU A 79 -17.83 14.46 -24.42
C LEU A 79 -17.44 15.60 -23.49
N ARG A 80 -17.51 16.83 -23.98
CA ARG A 80 -17.11 17.99 -23.20
C ARG A 80 -17.98 18.20 -21.95
N ASP A 81 -19.29 18.01 -22.11
CA ASP A 81 -20.25 18.39 -21.07
C ASP A 81 -20.63 17.24 -20.15
N ASP A 82 -20.72 16.03 -20.68
CA ASP A 82 -21.28 14.91 -19.93
C ASP A 82 -20.25 13.85 -19.50
N HIS A 83 -19.21 13.65 -20.29
CA HIS A 83 -18.29 12.54 -20.01
C HIS A 83 -16.94 12.97 -19.43
N LEU A 84 -16.33 14.01 -20.01
CA LEU A 84 -15.03 14.45 -19.51
C LEU A 84 -15.05 14.98 -18.08
N PRO A 85 -16.10 15.73 -17.66
CA PRO A 85 -16.12 16.21 -16.27
C PRO A 85 -16.70 15.23 -15.27
N ALA A 86 -17.24 14.10 -15.72
CA ALA A 86 -17.92 13.17 -14.83
C ALA A 86 -16.94 12.42 -13.92
N GLY A 87 -17.40 12.12 -12.74
CA GLY A 87 -16.64 11.26 -11.83
C GLY A 87 -16.81 9.80 -12.22
N ALA A 88 -15.80 9.00 -11.99
CA ALA A 88 -15.80 7.59 -12.39
C ALA A 88 -16.68 6.73 -11.49
N ILE A 89 -16.72 7.02 -10.22
CA ILE A 89 -17.46 6.23 -9.23
C ILE A 89 -18.16 7.19 -8.29
N SER A 90 -19.49 7.16 -8.25
CA SER A 90 -20.28 8.03 -7.39
C SER A 90 -19.88 9.51 -7.55
N ASP A 91 -19.65 9.89 -8.79
CA ASP A 91 -19.28 11.26 -9.15
C ASP A 91 -17.94 11.70 -8.54
N GLN A 92 -17.12 10.76 -8.07
CA GLN A 92 -15.78 11.08 -7.60
C GLN A 92 -14.77 10.82 -8.69
N TRP A 93 -13.78 11.68 -8.77
CA TRP A 93 -12.66 11.47 -9.65
C TRP A 93 -11.69 10.49 -8.99
N THR A 94 -10.90 9.80 -9.78
CA THR A 94 -10.06 8.73 -9.24
C THR A 94 -9.01 9.23 -8.26
N PHE A 95 -8.53 10.48 -8.42
CA PHE A 95 -7.55 10.99 -7.43
C PHE A 95 -8.18 11.09 -6.05
N GLU A 96 -9.48 11.37 -5.99
CA GLU A 96 -10.20 11.44 -4.71
C GLU A 96 -10.31 10.06 -4.07
N LEU A 97 -10.53 9.04 -4.90
CA LEU A 97 -10.58 7.66 -4.41
C LEU A 97 -9.23 7.22 -3.86
N VAL A 98 -8.15 7.59 -4.54
CA VAL A 98 -6.80 7.27 -4.08
C VAL A 98 -6.52 7.94 -2.74
N GLU A 99 -6.83 9.22 -2.62
CA GLU A 99 -6.61 9.94 -1.37
C GLU A 99 -7.43 9.35 -0.22
N GLU A 100 -8.69 9.07 -0.48
CA GLU A 100 -9.57 8.54 0.54
C GLU A 100 -9.11 7.17 1.03
N PHE A 101 -8.71 6.30 0.10
CA PHE A 101 -8.23 4.98 0.48
C PHE A 101 -6.94 5.08 1.31
N SER A 102 -6.00 5.91 0.88
CA SER A 102 -4.71 5.98 1.56
C SER A 102 -4.80 6.67 2.93
N GLU A 103 -5.66 7.66 3.07
CA GLU A 103 -5.77 8.41 4.30
C GLU A 103 -6.73 7.80 5.32
N ALA A 104 -7.56 6.86 4.90
CA ALA A 104 -8.50 6.21 5.80
C ALA A 104 -8.15 4.74 5.99
N PHE A 105 -8.61 3.88 5.10
CA PHE A 105 -8.48 2.44 5.31
C PHE A 105 -7.02 1.99 5.42
N LEU A 106 -6.18 2.40 4.50
CA LEU A 106 -4.78 1.97 4.49
C LEU A 106 -4.07 2.42 5.77
N GLU A 107 -4.24 3.68 6.12
CA GLU A 107 -3.59 4.23 7.30
C GLU A 107 -4.10 3.57 8.58
N GLU A 108 -5.39 3.29 8.65
CA GLU A 108 -5.98 2.65 9.82
C GLU A 108 -5.49 1.23 10.02
N VAL A 109 -5.42 0.43 8.95
CA VAL A 109 -4.97 -0.95 9.11
C VAL A 109 -3.46 -1.02 9.35
N ASP A 110 -2.68 -0.10 8.78
CA ASP A 110 -1.26 -0.03 9.08
C ASP A 110 -1.03 0.30 10.56
N ALA A 111 -1.80 1.24 11.09
CA ALA A 111 -1.70 1.61 12.49
C ALA A 111 -2.11 0.46 13.40
N PHE A 112 -3.13 -0.29 13.00
CA PHE A 112 -3.56 -1.45 13.77
C PHE A 112 -2.45 -2.52 13.82
N GLU A 113 -1.84 -2.83 12.69
CA GLU A 113 -0.77 -3.82 12.66
C GLU A 113 0.41 -3.36 13.52
N THR A 114 0.73 -2.09 13.48
CA THR A 114 1.82 -1.54 14.31
C THR A 114 1.53 -1.75 15.79
N ARG A 115 0.30 -1.50 16.21
CA ARG A 115 -0.07 -1.71 17.63
C ARG A 115 0.04 -3.18 18.04
N VAL A 116 -0.45 -4.07 17.18
CA VAL A 116 -0.38 -5.51 17.50
C VAL A 116 1.08 -5.96 17.56
N ARG A 117 1.88 -5.54 16.62
CA ARG A 117 3.29 -5.90 16.58
C ARG A 117 4.04 -5.35 17.79
N ASP A 118 3.74 -4.13 18.20
CA ASP A 118 4.37 -3.54 19.37
C ASP A 118 4.04 -4.34 20.64
N GLU A 119 2.79 -4.75 20.77
CA GLU A 119 2.40 -5.50 21.94
C GLU A 119 2.86 -6.95 21.95
N LEU A 120 2.79 -7.62 20.83
CA LEU A 120 3.14 -9.05 20.78
C LEU A 120 4.63 -9.30 20.53
N ALA A 121 5.30 -8.41 19.84
CA ALA A 121 6.65 -8.66 19.37
C ALA A 121 7.60 -7.49 19.61
N ASP A 122 7.30 -6.61 20.54
CA ASP A 122 8.13 -5.44 20.86
C ASP A 122 8.52 -4.64 19.60
N GLY A 123 7.63 -4.57 18.63
CA GLY A 123 7.88 -3.83 17.40
C GLY A 123 8.74 -4.55 16.38
N VAL A 124 9.13 -5.79 16.65
CA VAL A 124 9.96 -6.57 15.71
C VAL A 124 9.08 -7.01 14.52
N ASP A 125 9.53 -6.71 13.32
CA ASP A 125 8.81 -7.12 12.13
C ASP A 125 9.33 -8.46 11.64
N HIS A 126 8.54 -9.12 10.79
CA HIS A 126 8.93 -10.36 10.14
C HIS A 126 9.42 -11.44 11.11
N VAL A 127 8.76 -11.57 12.25
CA VAL A 127 9.15 -12.55 13.27
C VAL A 127 9.26 -13.97 12.70
N THR A 128 8.27 -14.37 11.90
CA THR A 128 8.25 -15.70 11.31
C THR A 128 9.48 -15.92 10.44
N GLU A 129 9.77 -14.96 9.57
CA GLU A 129 10.91 -15.07 8.67
C GLU A 129 12.24 -14.98 9.42
N ARG A 130 12.32 -14.13 10.42
CA ARG A 130 13.54 -14.00 11.21
C ARG A 130 13.85 -15.28 12.01
N ARG A 131 12.82 -15.90 12.56
CA ARG A 131 12.98 -17.18 13.26
C ARG A 131 13.38 -18.29 12.28
N GLN A 132 12.76 -18.31 11.11
CA GLN A 132 13.09 -19.28 10.08
C GLN A 132 14.54 -19.12 9.64
N LYS A 133 14.98 -17.89 9.41
CA LYS A 133 16.35 -17.61 9.03
C LYS A 133 17.33 -18.13 10.08
N GLN A 134 17.01 -17.89 11.33
CA GLN A 134 17.86 -18.33 12.43
C GLN A 134 17.95 -19.84 12.49
N GLN A 135 16.81 -20.52 12.36
CA GLN A 135 16.78 -21.99 12.36
C GLN A 135 17.57 -22.57 11.21
N LEU A 136 17.46 -22.00 10.03
CA LEU A 136 18.20 -22.48 8.87
C LEU A 136 19.71 -22.27 9.02
N ARG A 137 20.10 -21.14 9.57
CA ARG A 137 21.51 -20.84 9.81
C ARG A 137 22.12 -21.74 10.87
N ASP A 138 21.36 -22.01 11.93
CA ASP A 138 21.82 -22.91 12.98
C ASP A 138 21.98 -24.34 12.45
N ARG A 139 21.03 -24.76 11.64
CA ARG A 139 21.09 -26.08 11.04
C ARG A 139 22.27 -26.20 10.09
N ALA A 140 22.55 -25.14 9.32
CA ALA A 140 23.67 -25.17 8.37
C ALA A 140 25.03 -25.35 9.10
N ARG A 141 25.11 -24.81 10.31
CA ARG A 141 26.37 -24.88 11.05
C ARG A 141 26.53 -26.14 11.85
N SER A 142 25.44 -26.81 12.15
CA SER A 142 25.49 -27.97 13.00
C SER A 142 25.89 -29.24 12.26
N GLU A 143 26.16 -29.16 10.96
CA GLU A 143 26.46 -30.29 10.28
C GLU A 143 27.88 -30.54 10.32
N GLU A 144 28.33 -31.40 11.02
CA GLU A 144 29.70 -31.77 10.98
C GLU A 144 29.73 -33.18 10.64
#